data_95819ffeb9ce42ce28182ca64c3a0a72
#
_entry.id   95819ffeb9ce42ce28182ca64c3a0a72
#
_cell.length_a   1.000
_cell.length_b   1.000
_cell.length_c   1.000
_cell.angle_alpha   90.00
_cell.angle_beta   90.00
_cell.angle_gamma   90.00
#
_symmetry.space_group_name_H-M   'P 1'
#
loop_
_entity.id
_entity.type
_entity.pdbx_description
1 polymer ?
#
loop_
_entity_poly.entity_id
_entity_poly.type
_entity_poly.pdbx_seq_one_letter_code
_entity_poly.pdbx_strand_id
1 'polypeptide(L)'
;MQSYQTVTRALDTTSLSIYQIKLFALVFMTLDHIGKNLFFLLPPLVASALQLVGRLAAPLFLFALIVGLQHTRSKVRYALRMYLASWGLYLLHALIVLLELDHPDVLGFHFPDDIFLTWFWVILLACAAESIRKFCSGKQLRALLPLLCVALFAALSIVLAQCFPDSTLRFLLFPVPGPELTYWYFVPLGVVMYLVRSKRNICLIFGGFSLIFLLVTVLRLLSDQDFWGVLFFSDNQWAMLFSLPFMALCSERRGRPAKAFFYGYYLLHGTALYVLGLLLYPLIP
;
A
#
# COMPACT_ATOMS: atom_id res chain seq x y z
N MET A 1 0.91 -35.02 -27.47
CA MET A 1 1.94 -34.03 -27.05
C MET A 1 1.68 -32.61 -27.56
N GLN A 2 1.27 -32.38 -28.79
CA GLN A 2 0.98 -31.05 -29.35
C GLN A 2 -0.19 -30.33 -28.64
N SER A 3 -1.26 -31.02 -28.23
CA SER A 3 -2.41 -30.40 -27.55
C SER A 3 -2.03 -29.85 -26.15
N TYR A 4 -1.14 -30.51 -25.44
CA TYR A 4 -0.66 -30.06 -24.11
C TYR A 4 0.20 -28.79 -24.22
N GLN A 5 1.04 -28.70 -25.27
CA GLN A 5 1.86 -27.52 -25.54
C GLN A 5 1.03 -26.30 -25.98
N THR A 6 -0.09 -26.54 -26.68
CA THR A 6 -1.00 -25.46 -27.10
C THR A 6 -1.80 -24.92 -25.91
N VAL A 7 -2.26 -25.78 -25.01
CA VAL A 7 -2.97 -25.37 -23.79
C VAL A 7 -2.04 -24.62 -22.83
N THR A 8 -0.82 -25.09 -22.64
CA THR A 8 0.19 -24.38 -21.81
C THR A 8 0.59 -23.04 -22.41
N ARG A 9 0.69 -22.91 -23.75
CA ARG A 9 0.92 -21.62 -24.43
C ARG A 9 -0.27 -20.67 -24.30
N ALA A 10 -1.50 -21.16 -24.42
CA ALA A 10 -2.71 -20.35 -24.25
C ALA A 10 -2.87 -19.85 -22.80
N LEU A 11 -2.57 -20.68 -21.81
CA LEU A 11 -2.53 -20.28 -20.39
C LEU A 11 -1.43 -19.26 -20.11
N ASP A 12 -0.31 -19.30 -20.83
CA ASP A 12 0.79 -18.35 -20.73
C ASP A 12 0.47 -16.97 -21.31
N THR A 13 -0.46 -16.88 -22.28
CA THR A 13 -0.91 -15.61 -22.86
C THR A 13 -1.95 -14.88 -22.01
N THR A 14 -2.64 -15.59 -21.10
CA THR A 14 -3.67 -15.00 -20.21
C THR A 14 -3.12 -14.58 -18.85
N SER A 15 -1.84 -14.85 -18.54
CA SER A 15 -1.25 -14.56 -17.25
C SER A 15 -0.69 -13.13 -17.16
N LEU A 16 -1.02 -12.42 -16.06
CA LEU A 16 -0.56 -11.05 -15.81
C LEU A 16 0.90 -11.01 -15.33
N SER A 17 1.68 -10.09 -15.83
CA SER A 17 3.02 -9.78 -15.31
C SER A 17 2.93 -8.85 -14.09
N ILE A 18 3.98 -8.78 -13.26
CA ILE A 18 4.09 -7.81 -12.14
C ILE A 18 3.97 -6.36 -12.64
N TYR A 19 4.45 -6.07 -13.85
CA TYR A 19 4.27 -4.77 -14.46
C TYR A 19 2.79 -4.42 -14.68
N GLN A 20 2.00 -5.36 -15.23
CA GLN A 20 0.56 -5.18 -15.44
C GLN A 20 -0.21 -5.09 -14.12
N ILE A 21 0.12 -5.91 -13.11
CA ILE A 21 -0.45 -5.79 -11.75
C ILE A 21 -0.25 -4.37 -11.21
N LYS A 22 0.96 -3.81 -11.34
CA LYS A 22 1.23 -2.42 -10.93
C LYS A 22 0.46 -1.39 -11.74
N LEU A 23 0.24 -1.61 -13.02
CA LEU A 23 -0.59 -0.72 -13.85
C LEU A 23 -2.04 -0.72 -13.37
N PHE A 24 -2.63 -1.90 -13.12
CA PHE A 24 -3.98 -1.98 -12.53
C PHE A 24 -4.03 -1.26 -11.17
N ALA A 25 -3.02 -1.49 -10.32
CA ALA A 25 -2.94 -0.80 -9.04
C ALA A 25 -2.89 0.73 -9.18
N LEU A 26 -2.14 1.27 -10.18
CA LEU A 26 -2.12 2.71 -10.48
C LEU A 26 -3.49 3.22 -10.92
N VAL A 27 -4.18 2.49 -11.80
CA VAL A 27 -5.53 2.87 -12.25
C VAL A 27 -6.48 2.94 -11.07
N PHE A 28 -6.54 1.90 -10.24
CA PHE A 28 -7.41 1.87 -9.07
C PHE A 28 -7.07 2.97 -8.06
N MET A 29 -5.79 3.25 -7.85
CA MET A 29 -5.33 4.33 -6.98
C MET A 29 -5.75 5.71 -7.52
N THR A 30 -5.66 5.90 -8.83
CA THR A 30 -6.10 7.16 -9.46
C THR A 30 -7.60 7.36 -9.31
N LEU A 31 -8.40 6.31 -9.47
CA LEU A 31 -9.85 6.35 -9.24
C LEU A 31 -10.18 6.69 -7.79
N ASP A 32 -9.47 6.12 -6.80
CA ASP A 32 -9.60 6.48 -5.38
C ASP A 32 -9.37 7.97 -5.14
N HIS A 33 -8.26 8.51 -5.69
CA HIS A 33 -7.90 9.91 -5.50
C HIS A 33 -8.84 10.87 -6.26
N ILE A 34 -9.41 10.48 -7.40
CA ILE A 34 -10.47 11.24 -8.06
C ILE A 34 -11.71 11.30 -7.17
N GLY A 35 -12.15 10.15 -6.63
CA GLY A 35 -13.27 10.08 -5.72
C GLY A 35 -13.07 10.86 -4.43
N LYS A 36 -11.82 11.01 -3.95
CA LYS A 36 -11.48 11.77 -2.74
C LYS A 36 -11.32 13.28 -2.99
N ASN A 37 -10.61 13.68 -4.03
CA ASN A 37 -10.23 15.07 -4.23
C ASN A 37 -11.16 15.86 -5.16
N LEU A 38 -11.98 15.16 -5.96
CA LEU A 38 -12.97 15.78 -6.85
C LEU A 38 -14.40 15.38 -6.49
N PHE A 39 -14.65 15.00 -5.22
CA PHE A 39 -15.94 14.52 -4.74
C PHE A 39 -17.07 15.53 -4.98
N PHE A 40 -16.79 16.83 -4.90
CA PHE A 40 -17.74 17.92 -5.07
C PHE A 40 -18.21 18.08 -6.53
N LEU A 41 -17.47 17.53 -7.51
CA LEU A 41 -17.88 17.47 -8.92
C LEU A 41 -18.68 16.22 -9.26
N LEU A 42 -18.79 15.27 -8.34
CA LEU A 42 -19.34 13.94 -8.59
C LEU A 42 -20.60 13.71 -7.75
N PRO A 43 -21.60 12.99 -8.28
CA PRO A 43 -22.66 12.47 -7.43
C PRO A 43 -22.07 11.63 -6.29
N PRO A 44 -22.58 11.71 -5.04
CA PRO A 44 -22.00 11.00 -3.88
C PRO A 44 -21.80 9.51 -4.10
N LEU A 45 -22.75 8.84 -4.77
CA LEU A 45 -22.64 7.42 -5.11
C LEU A 45 -21.47 7.14 -6.05
N VAL A 46 -21.20 8.02 -7.02
CA VAL A 46 -20.07 7.86 -7.96
C VAL A 46 -18.76 8.05 -7.23
N ALA A 47 -18.63 9.08 -6.39
CA ALA A 47 -17.42 9.30 -5.58
C ALA A 47 -17.13 8.09 -4.69
N SER A 48 -18.13 7.54 -4.01
CA SER A 48 -17.98 6.34 -3.17
C SER A 48 -17.66 5.10 -3.98
N ALA A 49 -18.24 4.90 -5.15
CA ALA A 49 -17.93 3.78 -6.02
C ALA A 49 -16.48 3.83 -6.51
N LEU A 50 -15.95 5.01 -6.85
CA LEU A 50 -14.54 5.20 -7.21
C LEU A 50 -13.61 4.86 -6.05
N GLN A 51 -13.94 5.30 -4.83
CA GLN A 51 -13.17 4.95 -3.63
C GLN A 51 -13.23 3.46 -3.31
N LEU A 52 -14.40 2.81 -3.48
CA LEU A 52 -14.56 1.38 -3.29
C LEU A 52 -13.64 0.57 -4.25
N VAL A 53 -13.65 0.92 -5.53
CA VAL A 53 -12.75 0.32 -6.53
C VAL A 53 -11.29 0.62 -6.20
N GLY A 54 -11.02 1.80 -5.65
CA GLY A 54 -9.70 2.21 -5.18
C GLY A 54 -9.09 1.30 -4.11
N ARG A 55 -9.93 0.61 -3.29
CA ARG A 55 -9.44 -0.33 -2.27
C ARG A 55 -8.63 -1.50 -2.82
N LEU A 56 -8.69 -1.76 -4.12
CA LEU A 56 -7.90 -2.79 -4.78
C LEU A 56 -6.43 -2.37 -4.95
N ALA A 57 -6.11 -1.09 -4.93
CA ALA A 57 -4.77 -0.57 -5.24
C ALA A 57 -3.70 -1.04 -4.25
N ALA A 58 -3.90 -0.77 -2.96
CA ALA A 58 -2.91 -1.06 -1.92
C ALA A 58 -2.57 -2.56 -1.81
N PRO A 59 -3.54 -3.51 -1.84
CA PRO A 59 -3.26 -4.94 -1.87
C PRO A 59 -2.43 -5.39 -3.08
N LEU A 60 -2.72 -4.85 -4.27
CA LEU A 60 -1.96 -5.18 -5.48
C LEU A 60 -0.53 -4.65 -5.42
N PHE A 61 -0.32 -3.46 -4.84
CA PHE A 61 1.03 -2.94 -4.57
C PHE A 61 1.75 -3.77 -3.52
N LEU A 62 1.07 -4.20 -2.42
CA LEU A 62 1.64 -5.09 -1.43
C LEU A 62 2.09 -6.41 -2.06
N PHE A 63 1.22 -7.04 -2.86
CA PHE A 63 1.55 -8.27 -3.57
C PHE A 63 2.78 -8.10 -4.46
N ALA A 64 2.80 -7.03 -5.28
CA ALA A 64 3.94 -6.73 -6.14
C ALA A 64 5.22 -6.40 -5.36
N LEU A 65 5.10 -5.79 -4.16
CA LEU A 65 6.20 -5.54 -3.24
C LEU A 65 6.78 -6.87 -2.74
N ILE A 66 5.93 -7.79 -2.27
CA ILE A 66 6.33 -9.09 -1.71
C ILE A 66 7.03 -9.94 -2.77
N VAL A 67 6.45 -10.07 -3.98
CA VAL A 67 7.09 -10.77 -5.09
C VAL A 67 8.43 -10.10 -5.45
N GLY A 68 8.47 -8.77 -5.50
CA GLY A 68 9.70 -8.03 -5.73
C GLY A 68 10.76 -8.26 -4.66
N LEU A 69 10.35 -8.33 -3.38
CA LEU A 69 11.23 -8.54 -2.25
C LEU A 69 11.83 -9.96 -2.22
N GLN A 70 11.05 -10.96 -2.64
CA GLN A 70 11.52 -12.35 -2.75
C GLN A 70 12.60 -12.51 -3.83
N HIS A 71 12.58 -11.68 -4.88
CA HIS A 71 13.50 -11.77 -6.02
C HIS A 71 14.61 -10.69 -6.01
N THR A 72 14.66 -9.82 -5.01
CA THR A 72 15.67 -8.75 -4.97
C THR A 72 16.98 -9.23 -4.36
N ARG A 73 18.11 -8.79 -4.96
CA ARG A 73 19.45 -9.06 -4.43
C ARG A 73 19.78 -8.22 -3.20
N SER A 74 19.25 -7.00 -3.11
CA SER A 74 19.54 -6.05 -2.02
C SER A 74 18.25 -5.49 -1.44
N LYS A 75 17.85 -6.04 -0.31
CA LYS A 75 16.66 -5.61 0.45
C LYS A 75 16.85 -4.23 1.07
N VAL A 76 18.09 -3.92 1.50
CA VAL A 76 18.45 -2.60 2.03
C VAL A 76 18.21 -1.52 0.99
N ARG A 77 18.69 -1.70 -0.25
CA ARG A 77 18.41 -0.74 -1.34
C ARG A 77 16.93 -0.66 -1.71
N TYR A 78 16.16 -1.71 -1.45
CA TYR A 78 14.73 -1.67 -1.67
C TYR A 78 14.02 -0.87 -0.56
N ALA A 79 14.35 -1.12 0.71
CA ALA A 79 13.85 -0.33 1.84
C ALA A 79 14.21 1.15 1.69
N LEU A 80 15.48 1.47 1.36
CA LEU A 80 15.92 2.85 1.16
C LEU A 80 15.13 3.57 0.05
N ARG A 81 14.76 2.89 -1.02
CA ARG A 81 13.91 3.50 -2.07
C ARG A 81 12.50 3.84 -1.58
N MET A 82 11.90 3.00 -0.74
CA MET A 82 10.60 3.30 -0.12
C MET A 82 10.72 4.51 0.79
N TYR A 83 11.74 4.51 1.63
CA TYR A 83 12.01 5.61 2.54
C TYR A 83 12.27 6.95 1.80
N LEU A 84 13.09 6.95 0.75
CA LEU A 84 13.33 8.15 -0.06
C LEU A 84 12.09 8.61 -0.85
N ALA A 85 11.23 7.69 -1.26
CA ALA A 85 9.95 8.04 -1.91
C ALA A 85 9.00 8.73 -0.92
N SER A 86 8.97 8.29 0.34
CA SER A 86 8.27 8.96 1.42
C SER A 86 8.77 10.41 1.61
N TRP A 87 10.11 10.62 1.67
CA TRP A 87 10.68 11.96 1.71
C TRP A 87 10.24 12.84 0.55
N GLY A 88 10.18 12.27 -0.66
CA GLY A 88 9.69 12.98 -1.83
C GLY A 88 8.26 13.48 -1.66
N LEU A 89 7.37 12.66 -1.08
CA LEU A 89 5.99 13.03 -0.80
C LEU A 89 5.90 14.14 0.25
N TYR A 90 6.69 14.04 1.34
CA TYR A 90 6.75 15.09 2.36
C TYR A 90 7.28 16.41 1.82
N LEU A 91 8.29 16.39 0.96
CA LEU A 91 8.81 17.61 0.31
C LEU A 91 7.76 18.25 -0.59
N LEU A 92 6.97 17.47 -1.32
CA LEU A 92 5.85 18.00 -2.11
C LEU A 92 4.78 18.62 -1.22
N HIS A 93 4.42 17.98 -0.11
CA HIS A 93 3.48 18.55 0.86
C HIS A 93 4.02 19.85 1.48
N ALA A 94 5.26 19.85 1.93
CA ALA A 94 5.91 21.06 2.46
C ALA A 94 5.92 22.21 1.44
N LEU A 95 6.11 21.91 0.16
CA LEU A 95 6.03 22.92 -0.90
C LEU A 95 4.60 23.46 -1.05
N ILE A 96 3.56 22.64 -0.98
CA ILE A 96 2.16 23.05 -1.05
C ILE A 96 1.83 23.97 0.13
N VAL A 97 2.24 23.61 1.34
CA VAL A 97 2.07 24.44 2.54
C VAL A 97 2.82 25.78 2.39
N LEU A 98 4.07 25.76 1.89
CA LEU A 98 4.86 26.95 1.69
C LEU A 98 4.24 27.91 0.66
N LEU A 99 3.54 27.38 -0.34
CA LEU A 99 2.84 28.15 -1.36
C LEU A 99 1.45 28.61 -0.89
N GLU A 100 1.10 28.41 0.37
CA GLU A 100 -0.22 28.72 0.97
C GLU A 100 -1.39 28.08 0.21
N LEU A 101 -1.13 26.96 -0.45
CA LEU A 101 -2.14 26.17 -1.18
C LEU A 101 -2.78 25.10 -0.30
N ASP A 102 -2.32 24.93 0.93
CA ASP A 102 -2.89 23.96 1.87
C ASP A 102 -4.04 24.64 2.64
N HIS A 103 -5.24 24.14 2.39
CA HIS A 103 -6.45 24.59 3.09
C HIS A 103 -7.08 23.40 3.84
N PRO A 104 -6.51 22.98 4.98
CA PRO A 104 -7.00 21.82 5.73
C PRO A 104 -8.45 21.98 6.22
N ASP A 105 -8.93 23.24 6.36
CA ASP A 105 -10.28 23.56 6.77
C ASP A 105 -11.32 23.48 5.65
N VAL A 106 -10.89 23.33 4.40
CA VAL A 106 -11.77 23.12 3.27
C VAL A 106 -12.13 21.64 3.22
N LEU A 107 -13.29 21.34 3.74
CA LEU A 107 -14.07 20.10 3.73
C LEU A 107 -13.49 18.94 2.90
N GLY A 108 -12.79 18.04 3.57
CA GLY A 108 -12.50 16.71 3.03
C GLY A 108 -11.32 16.57 2.07
N PHE A 109 -10.58 17.64 1.79
CA PHE A 109 -9.34 17.53 1.03
C PHE A 109 -8.23 16.93 1.90
N HIS A 110 -7.69 15.83 1.44
CA HIS A 110 -6.56 15.19 2.10
C HIS A 110 -5.40 15.04 1.13
N PHE A 111 -4.22 15.54 1.54
CA PHE A 111 -3.00 15.25 0.83
C PHE A 111 -2.80 13.73 0.76
N PRO A 112 -2.25 13.18 -0.35
CA PRO A 112 -2.09 11.74 -0.51
C PRO A 112 -1.40 11.06 0.66
N ASP A 113 -2.02 10.00 1.16
CA ASP A 113 -1.48 9.19 2.26
C ASP A 113 -0.13 8.58 1.91
N ASP A 114 0.82 8.62 2.85
CA ASP A 114 2.13 8.01 2.68
C ASP A 114 2.12 6.51 2.98
N ILE A 115 1.89 5.72 1.95
CA ILE A 115 1.98 4.25 2.03
C ILE A 115 3.43 3.74 1.95
N PHE A 116 4.39 4.57 1.53
CA PHE A 116 5.78 4.14 1.38
C PHE A 116 6.44 3.80 2.71
N LEU A 117 6.11 4.51 3.80
CA LEU A 117 6.57 4.15 5.14
C LEU A 117 6.01 2.81 5.58
N THR A 118 4.78 2.50 5.25
CA THR A 118 4.19 1.16 5.49
C THR A 118 4.98 0.08 4.75
N TRP A 119 5.29 0.28 3.47
CA TRP A 119 6.11 -0.66 2.69
C TRP A 119 7.56 -0.75 3.20
N PHE A 120 8.12 0.35 3.68
CA PHE A 120 9.42 0.35 4.33
C PHE A 120 9.43 -0.60 5.53
N TRP A 121 8.45 -0.50 6.43
CA TRP A 121 8.34 -1.37 7.58
C TRP A 121 8.05 -2.83 7.22
N VAL A 122 7.24 -3.10 6.22
CA VAL A 122 7.06 -4.46 5.68
C VAL A 122 8.42 -5.06 5.29
N ILE A 123 9.26 -4.30 4.59
CA ILE A 123 10.59 -4.79 4.17
C ILE A 123 11.50 -5.01 5.38
N LEU A 124 11.56 -4.08 6.33
CA LEU A 124 12.41 -4.20 7.52
C LEU A 124 12.03 -5.42 8.35
N LEU A 125 10.74 -5.57 8.67
CA LEU A 125 10.27 -6.68 9.49
C LEU A 125 10.34 -8.03 8.75
N ALA A 126 10.13 -8.05 7.44
CA ALA A 126 10.37 -9.24 6.62
C ALA A 126 11.86 -9.67 6.65
N CYS A 127 12.79 -8.71 6.63
CA CYS A 127 14.23 -8.99 6.80
C CYS A 127 14.55 -9.53 8.20
N ALA A 128 13.96 -8.93 9.25
CA ALA A 128 14.13 -9.39 10.63
C ALA A 128 13.60 -10.83 10.80
N ALA A 129 12.39 -11.12 10.31
CA ALA A 129 11.79 -12.45 10.36
C ALA A 129 12.61 -13.50 9.60
N GLU A 130 13.17 -13.14 8.43
CA GLU A 130 14.09 -14.02 7.71
C GLU A 130 15.39 -14.28 8.48
N SER A 131 15.89 -13.27 9.21
CA SER A 131 17.08 -13.39 10.05
C SER A 131 16.84 -14.37 11.20
N ILE A 132 15.71 -14.29 11.89
CA ILE A 132 15.29 -15.25 12.92
C ILE A 132 15.23 -16.66 12.33
N ARG A 133 14.57 -16.83 11.19
CA ARG A 133 14.45 -18.13 10.53
C ARG A 133 15.83 -18.74 10.18
N LYS A 134 16.76 -17.93 9.69
CA LYS A 134 18.13 -18.37 9.38
C LYS A 134 18.90 -18.75 10.64
N PHE A 135 18.76 -18.01 11.72
CA PHE A 135 19.39 -18.33 12.99
C PHE A 135 18.85 -19.65 13.57
N CYS A 136 17.53 -19.81 13.65
CA CYS A 136 16.88 -21.05 14.13
C CYS A 136 17.22 -22.29 13.28
N SER A 137 17.61 -22.12 12.01
CA SER A 137 18.06 -23.22 11.15
C SER A 137 19.55 -23.56 11.29
N GLY A 138 20.21 -23.14 12.37
CA GLY A 138 21.61 -23.45 12.67
C GLY A 138 22.64 -22.65 11.87
N LYS A 139 22.24 -21.55 11.27
CA LYS A 139 23.14 -20.66 10.52
C LYS A 139 23.70 -19.57 11.42
N GLN A 140 24.91 -19.15 11.13
CA GLN A 140 25.81 -18.28 11.87
C GLN A 140 25.14 -17.13 12.65
N LEU A 141 25.69 -16.76 13.82
CA LEU A 141 25.29 -15.62 14.68
C LEU A 141 25.16 -14.29 13.89
N ARG A 142 25.95 -14.11 12.83
CA ARG A 142 25.85 -12.95 11.91
C ARG A 142 24.46 -12.78 11.28
N ALA A 143 23.64 -13.84 11.24
CA ALA A 143 22.25 -13.73 10.75
C ALA A 143 21.36 -12.88 11.66
N LEU A 144 21.74 -12.65 12.91
CA LEU A 144 20.99 -11.79 13.84
C LEU A 144 21.29 -10.29 13.65
N LEU A 145 22.33 -9.91 12.93
CA LEU A 145 22.68 -8.49 12.72
C LEU A 145 21.53 -7.66 12.12
N PRO A 146 20.83 -8.08 11.04
CA PRO A 146 19.68 -7.33 10.53
C PRO A 146 18.54 -7.23 11.53
N LEU A 147 18.29 -8.26 12.33
CA LEU A 147 17.30 -8.23 13.40
C LEU A 147 17.65 -7.17 14.45
N LEU A 148 18.92 -7.15 14.90
CA LEU A 148 19.39 -6.15 15.87
C LEU A 148 19.26 -4.73 15.31
N CYS A 149 19.67 -4.51 14.07
CA CYS A 149 19.53 -3.20 13.42
C CYS A 149 18.07 -2.74 13.36
N VAL A 150 17.13 -3.62 12.98
CA VAL A 150 15.70 -3.30 12.93
C VAL A 150 15.15 -3.04 14.32
N ALA A 151 15.53 -3.84 15.32
CA ALA A 151 15.10 -3.66 16.70
C ALA A 151 15.59 -2.33 17.30
N LEU A 152 16.87 -1.98 17.08
CA LEU A 152 17.43 -0.69 17.53
C LEU A 152 16.76 0.50 16.82
N PHE A 153 16.52 0.40 15.52
CA PHE A 153 15.80 1.43 14.78
C PHE A 153 14.36 1.61 15.31
N ALA A 154 13.63 0.52 15.54
CA ALA A 154 12.28 0.55 16.08
C ALA A 154 12.26 1.14 17.50
N ALA A 155 13.18 0.70 18.38
CA ALA A 155 13.29 1.23 19.75
C ALA A 155 13.59 2.73 19.74
N LEU A 156 14.53 3.19 18.92
CA LEU A 156 14.85 4.61 18.77
C LEU A 156 13.63 5.39 18.24
N SER A 157 12.91 4.85 17.25
CA SER A 157 11.69 5.49 16.74
C SER A 157 10.63 5.67 17.83
N ILE A 158 10.41 4.65 18.68
CA ILE A 158 9.44 4.70 19.77
C ILE A 158 9.86 5.72 20.82
N VAL A 159 11.14 5.71 21.25
CA VAL A 159 11.66 6.67 22.24
C VAL A 159 11.53 8.11 21.73
N LEU A 160 11.94 8.37 20.50
CA LEU A 160 11.83 9.70 19.92
C LEU A 160 10.37 10.14 19.73
N ALA A 161 9.45 9.21 19.46
CA ALA A 161 8.02 9.51 19.39
C ALA A 161 7.46 9.98 20.75
N GLN A 162 7.94 9.41 21.84
CA GLN A 162 7.55 9.84 23.20
C GLN A 162 8.17 11.19 23.57
N CYS A 163 9.43 11.45 23.16
CA CYS A 163 10.11 12.71 23.47
C CYS A 163 9.62 13.89 22.60
N PHE A 164 9.23 13.63 21.38
CA PHE A 164 8.87 14.64 20.38
C PHE A 164 7.59 14.23 19.61
N PRO A 165 6.42 14.15 20.26
CA PRO A 165 5.21 13.59 19.65
C PRO A 165 4.75 14.37 18.40
N ASP A 166 4.83 15.69 18.41
CA ASP A 166 4.30 16.56 17.35
C ASP A 166 5.34 16.90 16.27
N SER A 167 6.53 16.29 16.33
CA SER A 167 7.60 16.61 15.38
C SER A 167 7.45 15.85 14.05
N THR A 168 7.08 16.54 12.99
CA THR A 168 7.06 16.01 11.62
C THR A 168 8.43 15.47 11.19
N LEU A 169 9.51 16.16 11.58
CA LEU A 169 10.88 15.72 11.27
C LEU A 169 11.19 14.38 11.97
N ARG A 170 10.76 14.21 13.23
CA ARG A 170 10.89 12.93 13.95
C ARG A 170 10.14 11.83 13.21
N PHE A 171 8.86 12.06 12.84
CA PHE A 171 8.06 11.08 12.12
C PHE A 171 8.73 10.68 10.80
N LEU A 172 9.28 11.62 10.06
CA LEU A 172 9.94 11.37 8.80
C LEU A 172 11.26 10.59 8.97
N LEU A 173 12.09 10.94 9.96
CA LEU A 173 13.39 10.28 10.21
C LEU A 173 13.23 8.92 10.89
N PHE A 174 12.29 8.84 11.86
CA PHE A 174 12.10 7.68 12.72
C PHE A 174 10.61 7.31 12.82
N PRO A 175 9.98 6.84 11.73
CA PRO A 175 8.57 6.45 11.75
C PRO A 175 8.36 5.27 12.69
N VAL A 176 7.30 5.33 13.50
CA VAL A 176 6.91 4.22 14.40
C VAL A 176 6.11 3.18 13.62
N PRO A 177 6.39 1.87 13.81
CA PRO A 177 5.60 0.82 13.18
C PRO A 177 4.28 0.60 13.94
N GLY A 178 3.24 1.33 13.57
CA GLY A 178 1.96 1.25 14.28
C GLY A 178 0.85 2.06 13.60
N PRO A 179 -0.17 2.47 14.36
CA PRO A 179 -1.35 3.18 13.82
C PRO A 179 -1.06 4.52 13.15
N GLU A 180 0.11 5.12 13.39
CA GLU A 180 0.57 6.32 12.68
C GLU A 180 0.84 6.08 11.18
N LEU A 181 1.06 4.82 10.76
CA LEU A 181 1.29 4.46 9.37
C LEU A 181 -0.04 4.26 8.63
N THR A 182 -0.14 4.83 7.45
CA THR A 182 -1.26 4.53 6.55
C THR A 182 -1.33 3.03 6.26
N TYR A 183 -2.50 2.44 6.46
CA TYR A 183 -2.71 0.99 6.29
C TYR A 183 -1.71 0.13 7.11
N TRP A 184 -1.42 0.51 8.34
CA TRP A 184 -0.48 -0.19 9.24
C TRP A 184 -0.75 -1.70 9.37
N TYR A 185 -1.99 -2.14 9.25
CA TYR A 185 -2.39 -3.53 9.28
C TYR A 185 -1.83 -4.37 8.11
N PHE A 186 -1.35 -3.74 7.04
CA PHE A 186 -0.61 -4.41 5.98
C PHE A 186 0.82 -4.78 6.39
N VAL A 187 1.35 -4.23 7.46
CA VAL A 187 2.71 -4.57 7.92
C VAL A 187 2.79 -6.03 8.36
N PRO A 188 1.99 -6.51 9.34
CA PRO A 188 2.00 -7.92 9.72
C PRO A 188 1.57 -8.84 8.56
N LEU A 189 0.56 -8.46 7.79
CA LEU A 189 0.13 -9.21 6.62
C LEU A 189 1.26 -9.42 5.61
N GLY A 190 1.99 -8.35 5.26
CA GLY A 190 3.10 -8.40 4.31
C GLY A 190 4.25 -9.29 4.79
N VAL A 191 4.57 -9.27 6.09
CA VAL A 191 5.58 -10.16 6.68
C VAL A 191 5.16 -11.62 6.53
N VAL A 192 3.92 -11.97 6.86
CA VAL A 192 3.41 -13.34 6.72
C VAL A 192 3.41 -13.78 5.25
N MET A 193 2.90 -12.94 4.34
CA MET A 193 2.93 -13.20 2.90
C MET A 193 4.37 -13.44 2.38
N TYR A 194 5.35 -12.67 2.87
CA TYR A 194 6.75 -12.84 2.50
C TYR A 194 7.33 -14.18 2.96
N LEU A 195 7.02 -14.61 4.19
CA LEU A 195 7.55 -15.85 4.78
C LEU A 195 7.01 -17.10 4.09
N VAL A 196 5.80 -17.06 3.60
CA VAL A 196 5.12 -18.22 2.98
C VAL A 196 5.64 -18.53 1.58
N ARG A 197 6.10 -17.57 0.82
CA ARG A 197 6.74 -17.67 -0.51
C ARG A 197 5.90 -18.27 -1.64
N SER A 198 4.93 -19.11 -1.36
CA SER A 198 4.06 -19.72 -2.39
C SER A 198 2.94 -18.77 -2.78
N LYS A 199 2.77 -18.50 -4.07
CA LYS A 199 1.67 -17.65 -4.58
C LYS A 199 0.29 -18.11 -4.09
N ARG A 200 0.01 -19.41 -4.14
CA ARG A 200 -1.25 -19.98 -3.66
C ARG A 200 -1.49 -19.60 -2.20
N ASN A 201 -0.50 -19.80 -1.35
CA ASN A 201 -0.63 -19.52 0.07
C ASN A 201 -0.67 -18.01 0.35
N ILE A 202 0.03 -17.18 -0.42
CA ILE A 202 -0.08 -15.72 -0.37
C ILE A 202 -1.52 -15.30 -0.64
N CYS A 203 -2.16 -15.82 -1.70
CA CYS A 203 -3.57 -15.55 -2.01
C CYS A 203 -4.51 -16.05 -0.91
N LEU A 204 -4.27 -17.22 -0.32
CA LEU A 204 -5.08 -17.76 0.79
C LEU A 204 -4.98 -16.88 2.04
N ILE A 205 -3.78 -16.48 2.44
CA ILE A 205 -3.55 -15.60 3.59
C ILE A 205 -4.21 -14.25 3.37
N PHE A 206 -4.01 -13.66 2.20
CA PHE A 206 -4.64 -12.39 1.86
C PHE A 206 -6.16 -12.50 1.81
N GLY A 207 -6.69 -13.59 1.24
CA GLY A 207 -8.12 -13.87 1.21
C GLY A 207 -8.73 -14.00 2.60
N GLY A 208 -8.10 -14.79 3.48
CA GLY A 208 -8.50 -14.91 4.88
C GLY A 208 -8.48 -13.58 5.62
N PHE A 209 -7.44 -12.78 5.42
CA PHE A 209 -7.34 -11.44 5.98
C PHE A 209 -8.47 -10.51 5.47
N SER A 210 -8.75 -10.53 4.17
CA SER A 210 -9.82 -9.71 3.57
C SER A 210 -11.21 -10.13 4.07
N LEU A 211 -11.42 -11.43 4.33
CA LEU A 211 -12.67 -11.95 4.90
C LEU A 211 -12.91 -11.43 6.33
N ILE A 212 -11.87 -11.14 7.11
CA ILE A 212 -12.02 -10.52 8.43
C ILE A 212 -12.67 -9.13 8.29
N PHE A 213 -12.22 -8.32 7.33
CA PHE A 213 -12.85 -7.01 7.09
C PHE A 213 -14.29 -7.15 6.61
N LEU A 214 -14.55 -8.11 5.71
CA LEU A 214 -15.92 -8.40 5.28
C LEU A 214 -16.80 -8.82 6.47
N LEU A 215 -16.30 -9.68 7.35
CA LEU A 215 -17.04 -10.12 8.55
C LEU A 215 -17.33 -8.92 9.48
N VAL A 216 -16.34 -8.06 9.72
CA VAL A 216 -16.52 -6.83 10.53
C VAL A 216 -17.58 -5.93 9.90
N THR A 217 -17.54 -5.72 8.60
CA THR A 217 -18.55 -4.94 7.88
C THR A 217 -19.95 -5.57 8.02
N VAL A 218 -20.08 -6.89 7.84
CA VAL A 218 -21.35 -7.60 8.02
C VAL A 218 -21.88 -7.48 9.46
N LEU A 219 -21.01 -7.61 10.47
CA LEU A 219 -21.41 -7.46 11.86
C LEU A 219 -21.89 -6.04 12.17
N ARG A 220 -21.27 -5.01 11.58
CA ARG A 220 -21.74 -3.63 11.69
C ARG A 220 -23.09 -3.42 10.99
N LEU A 221 -23.27 -4.02 9.81
CA LEU A 221 -24.57 -3.97 9.10
C LEU A 221 -25.72 -4.59 9.92
N LEU A 222 -25.43 -5.57 10.75
CA LEU A 222 -26.45 -6.18 11.64
C LEU A 222 -26.79 -5.29 12.85
N SER A 223 -25.89 -4.38 13.22
CA SER A 223 -26.05 -3.47 14.36
C SER A 223 -26.49 -2.06 13.97
N ASP A 224 -26.31 -1.66 12.72
CA ASP A 224 -26.59 -0.32 12.20
C ASP A 224 -27.79 -0.35 11.23
N GLN A 225 -28.66 0.68 11.31
CA GLN A 225 -29.82 0.79 10.42
C GLN A 225 -29.46 1.38 9.05
N ASP A 226 -28.28 2.00 8.91
CA ASP A 226 -27.82 2.57 7.64
C ASP A 226 -26.99 1.58 6.84
N PHE A 227 -27.68 0.64 6.18
CA PHE A 227 -27.05 -0.38 5.34
C PHE A 227 -26.10 0.21 4.27
N TRP A 228 -26.54 1.24 3.55
CA TRP A 228 -25.75 1.81 2.45
C TRP A 228 -24.57 2.64 2.97
N GLY A 229 -24.77 3.38 4.06
CA GLY A 229 -23.72 4.15 4.71
C GLY A 229 -22.57 3.28 5.19
N VAL A 230 -22.89 2.16 5.85
CA VAL A 230 -21.87 1.21 6.33
C VAL A 230 -21.15 0.54 5.16
N LEU A 231 -21.89 0.03 4.18
CA LEU A 231 -21.31 -0.77 3.11
C LEU A 231 -20.38 0.03 2.18
N PHE A 232 -20.76 1.23 1.82
CA PHE A 232 -20.08 2.02 0.79
C PHE A 232 -19.26 3.20 1.32
N PHE A 233 -19.64 3.76 2.45
CA PHE A 233 -19.04 4.99 2.96
C PHE A 233 -18.13 4.77 4.18
N SER A 234 -18.57 4.00 5.18
CA SER A 234 -17.81 3.84 6.42
C SER A 234 -16.79 2.71 6.37
N ASP A 235 -17.16 1.54 5.87
CA ASP A 235 -16.38 0.30 5.96
C ASP A 235 -16.13 -0.35 4.59
N ASN A 236 -15.62 0.40 3.64
CA ASN A 236 -15.38 -0.08 2.28
C ASN A 236 -14.10 -0.92 2.10
N GLN A 237 -13.34 -1.17 3.19
CA GLN A 237 -12.06 -1.91 3.11
C GLN A 237 -12.24 -3.39 2.71
N TRP A 238 -13.42 -3.99 2.91
CA TRP A 238 -13.76 -5.35 2.47
C TRP A 238 -13.59 -5.54 0.95
N ALA A 239 -13.74 -4.47 0.16
CA ALA A 239 -13.62 -4.51 -1.30
C ALA A 239 -12.20 -4.90 -1.78
N MET A 240 -11.18 -4.82 -0.91
CA MET A 240 -9.85 -5.32 -1.23
C MET A 240 -9.84 -6.81 -1.61
N LEU A 241 -10.88 -7.59 -1.23
CA LEU A 241 -11.06 -8.99 -1.63
C LEU A 241 -11.05 -9.15 -3.16
N PHE A 242 -11.57 -8.18 -3.89
CA PHE A 242 -11.60 -8.20 -5.36
C PHE A 242 -10.23 -8.05 -6.02
N SER A 243 -9.16 -7.83 -5.26
CA SER A 243 -7.80 -7.89 -5.79
C SER A 243 -7.28 -9.34 -5.98
N LEU A 244 -7.94 -10.35 -5.34
CA LEU A 244 -7.54 -11.75 -5.43
C LEU A 244 -7.47 -12.31 -6.87
N PRO A 245 -8.43 -12.07 -7.75
CA PRO A 245 -8.35 -12.55 -9.15
C PRO A 245 -7.08 -12.06 -9.86
N PHE A 246 -6.69 -10.79 -9.65
CA PHE A 246 -5.48 -10.23 -10.24
C PHE A 246 -4.22 -10.92 -9.70
N MET A 247 -4.15 -11.16 -8.39
CA MET A 247 -3.04 -11.88 -7.75
C MET A 247 -2.96 -13.33 -8.25
N ALA A 248 -4.10 -14.01 -8.36
CA ALA A 248 -4.18 -15.39 -8.83
C ALA A 248 -3.74 -15.54 -10.29
N LEU A 249 -4.13 -14.59 -11.16
CA LEU A 249 -3.75 -14.56 -12.57
C LEU A 249 -2.30 -14.10 -12.80
N CYS A 250 -1.59 -13.62 -11.77
CA CYS A 250 -0.21 -13.16 -11.92
C CYS A 250 0.75 -14.34 -12.17
N SER A 251 1.60 -14.21 -13.19
CA SER A 251 2.66 -15.18 -13.52
C SER A 251 3.98 -14.92 -12.79
N GLU A 252 4.05 -13.90 -11.93
CA GLU A 252 5.27 -13.42 -11.25
C GLU A 252 6.39 -12.95 -12.20
N ARG A 253 6.19 -12.98 -13.51
CA ARG A 253 7.12 -12.41 -14.47
C ARG A 253 7.24 -10.89 -14.26
N ARG A 254 8.46 -10.36 -14.25
CA ARG A 254 8.70 -8.93 -13.97
C ARG A 254 8.01 -7.98 -14.95
N GLY A 255 7.96 -8.33 -16.22
CA GLY A 255 7.50 -7.43 -17.28
C GLY A 255 8.51 -6.30 -17.57
N ARG A 256 8.01 -5.17 -18.12
CA ARG A 256 8.86 -4.02 -18.52
C ARG A 256 9.48 -3.32 -17.30
N PRO A 257 10.77 -2.93 -17.35
CA PRO A 257 11.39 -2.13 -16.31
C PRO A 257 10.89 -0.67 -16.39
N ALA A 258 10.10 -0.24 -15.43
CA ALA A 258 9.51 1.10 -15.39
C ALA A 258 9.51 1.70 -13.98
N LYS A 259 10.61 1.53 -13.23
CA LYS A 259 10.68 1.96 -11.83
C LYS A 259 10.45 3.47 -11.67
N ALA A 260 11.15 4.29 -12.45
CA ALA A 260 11.02 5.76 -12.38
C ALA A 260 9.59 6.20 -12.65
N PHE A 261 8.92 5.58 -13.64
CA PHE A 261 7.52 5.84 -13.94
C PHE A 261 6.61 5.57 -12.74
N PHE A 262 6.72 4.41 -12.08
CA PHE A 262 5.85 4.07 -10.96
C PHE A 262 6.05 4.99 -9.75
N TYR A 263 7.29 5.33 -9.39
CA TYR A 263 7.55 6.27 -8.30
C TYR A 263 7.12 7.70 -8.66
N GLY A 264 7.48 8.18 -9.83
CA GLY A 264 7.12 9.52 -10.30
C GLY A 264 5.60 9.69 -10.41
N TYR A 265 4.91 8.71 -10.99
CA TYR A 265 3.46 8.73 -11.08
C TYR A 265 2.81 8.78 -9.70
N TYR A 266 3.27 7.94 -8.75
CA TYR A 266 2.73 7.93 -7.39
C TYR A 266 2.86 9.30 -6.72
N LEU A 267 4.03 9.91 -6.78
CA LEU A 267 4.28 11.21 -6.16
C LEU A 267 3.45 12.33 -6.81
N LEU A 268 3.34 12.32 -8.13
CA LEU A 268 2.78 13.45 -8.87
C LEU A 268 1.26 13.38 -9.04
N HIS A 269 0.66 12.21 -9.30
CA HIS A 269 -0.78 12.14 -9.63
C HIS A 269 -1.67 12.55 -8.46
N GLY A 270 -1.36 12.08 -7.24
CA GLY A 270 -2.13 12.41 -6.04
C GLY A 270 -2.00 13.89 -5.69
N THR A 271 -0.77 14.43 -5.74
CA THR A 271 -0.49 15.84 -5.55
C THR A 271 -1.21 16.71 -6.60
N ALA A 272 -1.17 16.29 -7.88
CA ALA A 272 -1.85 17.02 -8.95
C ALA A 272 -3.39 17.03 -8.78
N LEU A 273 -3.99 15.90 -8.38
CA LEU A 273 -5.43 15.82 -8.12
C LEU A 273 -5.82 16.63 -6.88
N TYR A 274 -4.98 16.65 -5.85
CA TYR A 274 -5.17 17.47 -4.66
C TYR A 274 -5.19 18.97 -5.02
N VAL A 275 -4.14 19.45 -5.69
CA VAL A 275 -4.05 20.85 -6.14
C VAL A 275 -5.18 21.21 -7.12
N LEU A 276 -5.53 20.32 -8.05
CA LEU A 276 -6.67 20.52 -8.95
C LEU A 276 -7.98 20.67 -8.17
N GLY A 277 -8.20 19.85 -7.16
CA GLY A 277 -9.36 19.95 -6.28
C GLY A 277 -9.43 21.30 -5.58
N LEU A 278 -8.33 21.77 -4.99
CA LEU A 278 -8.27 23.07 -4.33
C LEU A 278 -8.55 24.24 -5.28
N LEU A 279 -8.07 24.17 -6.52
CA LEU A 279 -8.26 25.21 -7.53
C LEU A 279 -9.71 25.25 -8.08
N LEU A 280 -10.36 24.10 -8.21
CA LEU A 280 -11.70 23.99 -8.76
C LEU A 280 -12.80 24.24 -7.74
N TYR A 281 -12.57 23.89 -6.47
CA TYR A 281 -13.58 24.01 -5.41
C TYR A 281 -14.17 25.43 -5.26
N PRO A 282 -13.36 26.52 -5.24
CA PRO A 282 -13.89 27.88 -5.13
C PRO A 282 -14.70 28.37 -6.35
N LEU A 283 -14.59 27.64 -7.49
CA LEU A 283 -15.28 28.03 -8.73
C LEU A 283 -16.70 27.45 -8.83
N ILE A 284 -17.10 26.64 -7.85
CA ILE A 284 -18.43 26.05 -7.81
C ILE A 284 -19.34 26.95 -6.97
N PRO A 285 -20.48 27.40 -7.53
CA PRO A 285 -21.41 28.29 -6.85
C PRO A 285 -22.09 27.68 -5.63
#